data_bc606cf0e6cc33a335f18c1c9545b783
#
_entry.id   bc606cf0e6cc33a335f18c1c9545b783
#
_cell.length_a   1.000
_cell.length_b   1.000
_cell.length_c   1.000
_cell.angle_alpha   90.00
_cell.angle_beta   90.00
_cell.angle_gamma   90.00
#
_symmetry.space_group_name_H-M   'P 1'
#
loop_
_entity.id
_entity.type
_entity.pdbx_description
1 polymer ?
#
loop_
_entity_poly.entity_id
_entity_poly.type
_entity_poly.pdbx_seq_one_letter_code
_entity_poly.pdbx_strand_id
1 'polypeptide(L)'
;MGVVYKEKNIMRLIPMFLREICVYFNEKKQFLRDAHNKFSHEIVHGSYKDYVDAFKKHRVTYSEYMYSYEYWHLNEEERDEFISTSEMQVIYRKLGNKKVREIFHDKVQFLNAFSPFIHRWWSLAKNISYEEFKRIVLQFDVIAKPIDGTRGKGIFKISSSEDKDWKELYYQLVGDDYLLEQCILETDELKEFHPASLNTIRVVTISCGDHCEVFGALFRMGTHGSIIDNTHAGGIFAPINVETGIIDFPAIDGRNNYYSVHPDTGKQIKGFCIPKWEKIVVTCKEASRTIPNIYFAGWDVCINSNGQVEIIEGNHAPDFDGGMQAPLKKGVKRKIQQTIIDVMGKDPLKLISIWKY
;
A
#
# COMPACT_ATOMS: atom_id res chain seq x y z
N MET A 1 -15.35 -9.54 -20.70
CA MET A 1 -13.90 -9.26 -20.88
C MET A 1 -13.54 -8.50 -22.17
N GLY A 2 -14.36 -8.40 -23.18
CA GLY A 2 -14.02 -7.78 -24.49
C GLY A 2 -14.16 -6.26 -24.58
N VAL A 3 -14.92 -5.61 -23.72
CA VAL A 3 -15.23 -4.19 -23.83
C VAL A 3 -14.13 -3.29 -23.23
N VAL A 4 -13.51 -3.70 -22.12
CA VAL A 4 -12.47 -2.91 -21.43
C VAL A 4 -11.13 -2.86 -22.21
N TYR A 5 -10.84 -3.87 -23.03
CA TYR A 5 -9.63 -3.90 -23.86
C TYR A 5 -9.74 -3.01 -25.10
N LYS A 6 -10.95 -2.79 -25.62
CA LYS A 6 -11.18 -1.88 -26.77
C LYS A 6 -11.05 -0.40 -26.38
N GLU A 7 -11.49 -0.01 -25.18
CA GLU A 7 -11.38 1.38 -24.73
C GLU A 7 -9.94 1.84 -24.51
N LYS A 8 -9.05 0.98 -23.98
CA LYS A 8 -7.63 1.33 -23.78
C LYS A 8 -6.87 1.56 -25.09
N ASN A 9 -7.24 0.90 -26.18
CA ASN A 9 -6.59 1.07 -27.47
C ASN A 9 -7.10 2.30 -28.24
N ILE A 10 -8.37 2.67 -28.08
CA ILE A 10 -8.94 3.87 -28.69
C ILE A 10 -8.37 5.15 -28.06
N MET A 11 -8.14 5.15 -26.73
CA MET A 11 -7.53 6.28 -26.03
C MET A 11 -6.08 6.59 -26.47
N ARG A 12 -5.34 5.63 -27.02
CA ARG A 12 -3.98 5.87 -27.56
C ARG A 12 -3.97 6.63 -28.89
N LEU A 13 -5.07 6.61 -29.63
CA LEU A 13 -5.20 7.28 -30.93
C LEU A 13 -5.77 8.70 -30.83
N ILE A 14 -6.21 9.13 -29.65
CA ILE A 14 -6.76 10.46 -29.40
C ILE A 14 -5.61 11.42 -29.07
N PRO A 15 -5.51 12.60 -29.71
CA PRO A 15 -4.54 13.63 -29.35
C PRO A 15 -4.61 13.96 -27.85
N MET A 16 -3.46 14.26 -27.23
CA MET A 16 -3.34 14.47 -25.77
C MET A 16 -4.36 15.49 -25.23
N PHE A 17 -4.59 16.59 -25.97
CA PHE A 17 -5.60 17.60 -25.65
C PHE A 17 -7.04 17.06 -25.62
N LEU A 18 -7.42 16.18 -26.55
CA LEU A 18 -8.76 15.55 -26.55
C LEU A 18 -8.90 14.50 -25.45
N ARG A 19 -7.81 13.86 -25.03
CA ARG A 19 -7.81 12.96 -23.85
C ARG A 19 -8.11 13.73 -22.57
N GLU A 20 -7.46 14.87 -22.38
CA GLU A 20 -7.71 15.75 -21.23
C GLU A 20 -9.15 16.24 -21.20
N ILE A 21 -9.72 16.61 -22.34
CA ILE A 21 -11.13 16.99 -22.47
C ILE A 21 -12.05 15.82 -22.13
N CYS A 22 -11.80 14.62 -22.63
CA CYS A 22 -12.61 13.44 -22.34
C CYS A 22 -12.51 13.04 -20.85
N VAL A 23 -11.34 13.10 -20.25
CA VAL A 23 -11.13 12.89 -18.82
C VAL A 23 -11.91 13.94 -18.03
N TYR A 24 -11.77 15.21 -18.38
CA TYR A 24 -12.50 16.31 -17.75
C TYR A 24 -14.02 16.14 -17.78
N PHE A 25 -14.62 15.77 -18.93
CA PHE A 25 -16.07 15.56 -19.01
C PHE A 25 -16.53 14.31 -18.26
N ASN A 26 -15.75 13.25 -18.25
CA ASN A 26 -16.06 12.05 -17.50
C ASN A 26 -15.94 12.28 -15.98
N GLU A 27 -14.90 12.97 -15.54
CA GLU A 27 -14.73 13.37 -14.13
C GLU A 27 -15.84 14.32 -13.67
N LYS A 28 -16.21 15.30 -14.52
CA LYS A 28 -17.34 16.19 -14.20
C LYS A 28 -18.65 15.43 -14.06
N LYS A 29 -18.93 14.49 -14.95
CA LYS A 29 -20.14 13.66 -14.89
C LYS A 29 -20.14 12.74 -13.67
N GLN A 30 -18.98 12.18 -13.32
CA GLN A 30 -18.81 11.38 -12.12
C GLN A 30 -18.98 12.24 -10.87
N PHE A 31 -18.32 13.40 -10.82
CA PHE A 31 -18.44 14.37 -9.74
C PHE A 31 -19.89 14.76 -9.44
N LEU A 32 -20.65 15.12 -10.48
CA LEU A 32 -22.05 15.49 -10.32
C LEU A 32 -22.91 14.34 -9.78
N ARG A 33 -22.65 13.09 -10.20
CA ARG A 33 -23.36 11.92 -9.66
C ARG A 33 -23.01 11.66 -8.20
N ASP A 34 -21.74 11.71 -7.86
CA ASP A 34 -21.28 11.42 -6.50
C ASP A 34 -21.67 12.54 -5.53
N ALA A 35 -21.60 13.79 -5.98
CA ALA A 35 -22.08 14.93 -5.23
C ALA A 35 -23.61 14.87 -4.94
N HIS A 36 -24.39 14.46 -5.95
CA HIS A 36 -25.84 14.25 -5.78
C HIS A 36 -26.16 13.14 -4.76
N ASN A 37 -25.37 12.06 -4.76
CA ASN A 37 -25.59 10.92 -3.86
C ASN A 37 -25.07 11.16 -2.43
N LYS A 38 -24.05 11.99 -2.27
CA LYS A 38 -23.34 12.18 -0.99
C LYS A 38 -23.71 13.50 -0.28
N PHE A 39 -24.16 14.51 -1.02
CA PHE A 39 -24.40 15.86 -0.49
C PHE A 39 -25.85 16.32 -0.74
N SER A 40 -26.39 17.14 0.16
CA SER A 40 -27.65 17.84 -0.08
C SER A 40 -27.50 18.83 -1.23
N HIS A 41 -28.58 19.09 -1.97
CA HIS A 41 -28.63 19.90 -3.20
C HIS A 41 -27.95 21.29 -3.13
N GLU A 42 -27.80 21.87 -1.94
CA GLU A 42 -27.24 23.21 -1.75
C GLU A 42 -25.71 23.31 -1.97
N ILE A 43 -24.99 22.21 -1.80
CA ILE A 43 -23.51 22.19 -1.88
C ILE A 43 -23.00 21.98 -3.31
N VAL A 44 -23.86 21.50 -4.22
CA VAL A 44 -23.45 21.03 -5.55
C VAL A 44 -22.99 22.14 -6.51
N HIS A 45 -23.53 23.35 -6.40
CA HIS A 45 -23.27 24.42 -7.39
C HIS A 45 -21.90 25.09 -7.31
N GLY A 46 -21.25 25.10 -6.15
CA GLY A 46 -19.86 25.61 -5.99
C GLY A 46 -18.77 24.57 -6.17
N SER A 47 -19.10 23.32 -5.98
CA SER A 47 -18.15 22.23 -5.68
C SER A 47 -17.28 21.83 -6.87
N TYR A 48 -17.78 21.81 -8.11
CA TYR A 48 -16.94 21.40 -9.24
C TYR A 48 -15.89 22.46 -9.61
N LYS A 49 -16.24 23.74 -9.51
CA LYS A 49 -15.26 24.83 -9.68
C LYS A 49 -14.21 24.77 -8.60
N ASP A 50 -14.62 24.58 -7.36
CA ASP A 50 -13.73 24.44 -6.20
C ASP A 50 -12.78 23.21 -6.36
N TYR A 51 -13.30 22.07 -6.84
CA TYR A 51 -12.45 20.92 -7.17
C TYR A 51 -11.40 21.26 -8.24
N VAL A 52 -11.80 21.95 -9.32
CA VAL A 52 -10.87 22.35 -10.38
C VAL A 52 -9.80 23.31 -9.85
N ASP A 53 -10.18 24.25 -8.99
CA ASP A 53 -9.26 25.21 -8.38
C ASP A 53 -8.31 24.49 -7.39
N ALA A 54 -8.81 23.56 -6.58
CA ALA A 54 -8.02 22.71 -5.69
C ALA A 54 -7.07 21.79 -6.49
N PHE A 55 -7.53 21.19 -7.59
CA PHE A 55 -6.67 20.40 -8.48
C PHE A 55 -5.51 21.24 -9.04
N LYS A 56 -5.79 22.45 -9.51
CA LYS A 56 -4.75 23.36 -10.06
C LYS A 56 -3.76 23.80 -9.00
N LYS A 57 -4.23 24.14 -7.81
CA LYS A 57 -3.41 24.70 -6.73
C LYS A 57 -2.67 23.62 -5.94
N HIS A 58 -3.37 22.57 -5.52
CA HIS A 58 -2.88 21.53 -4.59
C HIS A 58 -2.67 20.17 -5.25
N ARG A 59 -3.00 20.05 -6.56
CA ARG A 59 -2.83 18.81 -7.36
C ARG A 59 -3.57 17.59 -6.79
N VAL A 60 -4.62 17.83 -6.03
CA VAL A 60 -5.43 16.77 -5.44
C VAL A 60 -6.19 16.00 -6.51
N THR A 61 -6.19 14.69 -6.40
CA THR A 61 -7.00 13.83 -7.26
C THR A 61 -8.48 13.93 -6.90
N TYR A 62 -9.34 13.46 -7.79
CA TYR A 62 -10.77 13.40 -7.51
C TYR A 62 -11.09 12.60 -6.24
N SER A 63 -10.43 11.47 -6.04
CA SER A 63 -10.62 10.64 -4.84
C SER A 63 -10.22 11.35 -3.55
N GLU A 64 -9.10 12.07 -3.58
CA GLU A 64 -8.62 12.87 -2.43
C GLU A 64 -9.60 13.99 -2.09
N TYR A 65 -10.09 14.70 -3.11
CA TYR A 65 -11.04 15.79 -2.93
C TYR A 65 -12.36 15.30 -2.35
N MET A 66 -12.93 14.22 -2.91
CA MET A 66 -14.27 13.73 -2.56
C MET A 66 -14.31 12.83 -1.33
N TYR A 67 -13.29 11.98 -1.17
CA TYR A 67 -13.37 10.87 -0.21
C TYR A 67 -12.24 10.89 0.81
N SER A 68 -10.98 10.81 0.35
CA SER A 68 -9.86 10.58 1.27
C SER A 68 -9.64 11.72 2.22
N TYR A 69 -9.57 12.96 1.71
CA TYR A 69 -9.32 14.15 2.54
C TYR A 69 -10.55 15.00 2.75
N GLU A 70 -11.61 14.77 1.98
CA GLU A 70 -12.84 15.57 1.99
C GLU A 70 -12.55 17.07 1.84
N TYR A 71 -11.72 17.41 0.83
CA TYR A 71 -11.21 18.75 0.57
C TYR A 71 -12.28 19.83 0.47
N TRP A 72 -13.48 19.44 0.07
CA TRP A 72 -14.64 20.30 -0.03
C TRP A 72 -15.11 20.90 1.31
N HIS A 73 -14.72 20.30 2.45
CA HIS A 73 -14.97 20.83 3.78
C HIS A 73 -13.87 21.75 4.31
N LEU A 74 -12.66 21.67 3.73
CA LEU A 74 -11.48 22.33 4.24
C LEU A 74 -11.40 23.78 3.75
N ASN A 75 -11.00 24.70 4.63
CA ASN A 75 -10.57 26.03 4.24
C ASN A 75 -9.16 26.01 3.60
N GLU A 76 -8.70 27.13 3.05
CA GLU A 76 -7.43 27.20 2.32
C GLU A 76 -6.21 26.92 3.22
N GLU A 77 -6.22 27.33 4.47
CA GLU A 77 -5.11 27.06 5.42
C GLU A 77 -5.02 25.55 5.74
N GLU A 78 -6.16 24.92 5.96
CA GLU A 78 -6.24 23.47 6.17
C GLU A 78 -5.78 22.71 4.92
N ARG A 79 -6.19 23.15 3.71
CA ARG A 79 -5.78 22.53 2.43
C ARG A 79 -4.27 22.58 2.23
N ASP A 80 -3.61 23.66 2.65
CA ASP A 80 -2.14 23.82 2.55
C ASP A 80 -1.38 22.84 3.46
N GLU A 81 -2.01 22.25 4.47
CA GLU A 81 -1.41 21.23 5.34
C GLU A 81 -1.40 19.83 4.72
N PHE A 82 -2.25 19.57 3.71
CA PHE A 82 -2.30 18.27 3.03
C PHE A 82 -1.27 18.18 1.92
N ILE A 83 -0.69 17.00 1.76
CA ILE A 83 0.13 16.66 0.61
C ILE A 83 -0.63 15.67 -0.27
N SER A 84 -0.77 15.98 -1.55
CA SER A 84 -1.46 15.09 -2.49
C SER A 84 -0.55 13.95 -2.97
N THR A 85 -1.17 12.86 -3.42
CA THR A 85 -0.46 11.75 -4.10
C THR A 85 0.35 12.26 -5.28
N SER A 86 -0.16 13.24 -6.02
CA SER A 86 0.56 13.84 -7.16
C SER A 86 1.83 14.57 -6.71
N GLU A 87 1.78 15.32 -5.60
CA GLU A 87 2.96 15.98 -5.03
C GLU A 87 3.99 14.95 -4.53
N MET A 88 3.55 13.89 -3.85
CA MET A 88 4.41 12.79 -3.40
C MET A 88 5.10 12.10 -4.57
N GLN A 89 4.40 11.85 -5.67
CA GLN A 89 5.00 11.26 -6.87
C GLN A 89 6.10 12.14 -7.48
N VAL A 90 5.99 13.46 -7.36
CA VAL A 90 7.08 14.37 -7.75
C VAL A 90 8.30 14.19 -6.85
N ILE A 91 8.10 14.10 -5.53
CA ILE A 91 9.18 13.87 -4.55
C ILE A 91 9.89 12.55 -4.86
N TYR A 92 9.15 11.46 -5.02
CA TYR A 92 9.73 10.14 -5.34
C TYR A 92 10.52 10.13 -6.65
N ARG A 93 10.03 10.81 -7.70
CA ARG A 93 10.77 10.91 -8.97
C ARG A 93 12.06 11.72 -8.85
N LYS A 94 12.07 12.76 -8.02
CA LYS A 94 13.22 13.67 -7.87
C LYS A 94 14.26 13.16 -6.89
N LEU A 95 13.84 12.52 -5.82
CA LEU A 95 14.71 12.03 -4.75
C LEU A 95 14.93 10.50 -4.79
N GLY A 96 14.01 9.74 -5.42
CA GLY A 96 14.10 8.28 -5.47
C GLY A 96 15.29 7.76 -6.30
N ASN A 97 15.69 6.53 -6.01
CA ASN A 97 16.80 5.86 -6.68
C ASN A 97 16.30 4.77 -7.66
N LYS A 98 16.79 4.80 -8.90
CA LYS A 98 16.37 3.86 -9.95
C LYS A 98 16.71 2.40 -9.62
N LYS A 99 17.93 2.13 -9.09
CA LYS A 99 18.35 0.77 -8.73
C LYS A 99 17.51 0.19 -7.59
N VAL A 100 17.22 1.00 -6.57
CA VAL A 100 16.31 0.62 -5.49
C VAL A 100 14.94 0.25 -6.04
N ARG A 101 14.40 1.06 -6.94
CA ARG A 101 13.12 0.77 -7.60
C ARG A 101 13.13 -0.58 -8.33
N GLU A 102 14.19 -0.89 -9.05
CA GLU A 102 14.34 -2.16 -9.77
C GLU A 102 14.34 -3.35 -8.80
N ILE A 103 15.10 -3.28 -7.70
CA ILE A 103 15.12 -4.32 -6.66
C ILE A 103 13.74 -4.51 -6.01
N PHE A 104 13.05 -3.42 -5.69
CA PHE A 104 11.73 -3.50 -5.05
C PHE A 104 10.62 -4.03 -5.99
N HIS A 105 10.78 -3.87 -7.31
CA HIS A 105 9.83 -4.40 -8.28
C HIS A 105 10.05 -5.87 -8.61
N ASP A 106 11.27 -6.36 -8.50
CA ASP A 106 11.63 -7.75 -8.76
C ASP A 106 11.56 -8.56 -7.47
N LYS A 107 10.57 -9.44 -7.36
CA LYS A 107 10.34 -10.24 -6.16
C LYS A 107 11.55 -11.08 -5.74
N VAL A 108 12.29 -11.64 -6.71
CA VAL A 108 13.47 -12.48 -6.43
C VAL A 108 14.64 -11.64 -5.97
N GLN A 109 14.89 -10.51 -6.63
CA GLN A 109 15.93 -9.58 -6.19
C GLN A 109 15.61 -9.02 -4.79
N PHE A 110 14.34 -8.71 -4.50
CA PHE A 110 13.91 -8.26 -3.19
C PHE A 110 14.19 -9.30 -2.10
N LEU A 111 13.74 -10.55 -2.30
CA LEU A 111 13.94 -11.64 -1.33
C LEU A 111 15.43 -11.91 -1.08
N ASN A 112 16.27 -11.84 -2.11
CA ASN A 112 17.72 -12.00 -1.97
C ASN A 112 18.34 -10.80 -1.20
N ALA A 113 17.99 -9.57 -1.58
CA ALA A 113 18.58 -8.37 -0.99
C ALA A 113 18.21 -8.22 0.50
N PHE A 114 17.00 -8.64 0.88
CA PHE A 114 16.48 -8.53 2.25
C PHE A 114 16.44 -9.88 2.98
N SER A 115 17.21 -10.87 2.53
CA SER A 115 17.24 -12.22 3.11
C SER A 115 17.42 -12.29 4.64
N PRO A 116 18.15 -11.39 5.34
CA PRO A 116 18.24 -11.42 6.79
C PRO A 116 16.89 -11.16 7.51
N PHE A 117 15.91 -10.60 6.82
CA PHE A 117 14.58 -10.27 7.34
C PHE A 117 13.48 -11.17 6.78
N ILE A 118 13.87 -12.18 5.97
CA ILE A 118 12.97 -13.18 5.36
C ILE A 118 13.21 -14.51 6.06
N HIS A 119 12.25 -14.94 6.87
CA HIS A 119 12.39 -16.16 7.69
C HIS A 119 11.64 -17.36 7.11
N ARG A 120 10.71 -17.10 6.16
CA ARG A 120 9.96 -18.14 5.45
C ARG A 120 10.79 -18.79 4.37
N TRP A 121 10.51 -20.05 4.08
CA TRP A 121 11.04 -20.71 2.88
C TRP A 121 10.45 -20.06 1.61
N TRP A 122 11.28 -19.94 0.58
CA TRP A 122 10.87 -19.53 -0.75
C TRP A 122 11.75 -20.13 -1.84
N SER A 123 11.19 -20.32 -3.04
CA SER A 123 11.92 -20.70 -4.26
C SER A 123 11.12 -20.37 -5.52
N LEU A 124 11.79 -20.26 -6.65
CA LEU A 124 11.12 -20.32 -7.95
C LEU A 124 10.67 -21.77 -8.21
N ALA A 125 9.47 -21.96 -8.77
CA ALA A 125 8.97 -23.29 -9.11
C ALA A 125 9.92 -24.07 -10.02
N LYS A 126 10.55 -23.37 -10.97
CA LYS A 126 11.55 -23.95 -11.90
C LYS A 126 12.88 -24.37 -11.28
N ASN A 127 13.19 -23.90 -10.06
CA ASN A 127 14.46 -24.18 -9.38
C ASN A 127 14.39 -25.40 -8.45
N ILE A 128 13.24 -26.02 -8.30
CA ILE A 128 13.03 -27.23 -7.49
C ILE A 128 12.48 -28.36 -8.35
N SER A 129 12.72 -29.59 -7.96
CA SER A 129 12.14 -30.77 -8.61
C SER A 129 10.68 -30.99 -8.22
N TYR A 130 9.94 -31.79 -9.00
CA TYR A 130 8.59 -32.21 -8.63
C TYR A 130 8.53 -32.91 -7.27
N GLU A 131 9.50 -33.78 -7.00
CA GLU A 131 9.54 -34.49 -5.71
C GLU A 131 9.78 -33.55 -4.52
N GLU A 132 10.60 -32.53 -4.74
CA GLU A 132 10.82 -31.49 -3.73
C GLU A 132 9.56 -30.62 -3.54
N PHE A 133 8.94 -30.19 -4.63
CA PHE A 133 7.66 -29.47 -4.58
C PHE A 133 6.61 -30.25 -3.78
N LYS A 134 6.43 -31.54 -4.10
CA LYS A 134 5.49 -32.40 -3.40
C LYS A 134 5.80 -32.53 -1.90
N ARG A 135 7.06 -32.68 -1.55
CA ARG A 135 7.51 -32.74 -0.14
C ARG A 135 7.16 -31.43 0.59
N ILE A 136 7.40 -30.28 -0.06
CA ILE A 136 7.14 -28.96 0.52
C ILE A 136 5.66 -28.75 0.79
N VAL A 137 4.77 -28.99 -0.19
CA VAL A 137 3.34 -28.79 -0.02
C VAL A 137 2.70 -29.76 0.97
N LEU A 138 3.35 -30.91 1.24
CA LEU A 138 2.94 -31.83 2.31
C LEU A 138 3.41 -31.38 3.71
N GLN A 139 4.41 -30.52 3.79
CA GLN A 139 4.98 -30.04 5.04
C GLN A 139 4.31 -28.77 5.54
N PHE A 140 3.98 -27.85 4.64
CA PHE A 140 3.32 -26.58 4.96
C PHE A 140 2.57 -26.01 3.74
N ASP A 141 1.61 -25.14 4.02
CA ASP A 141 0.90 -24.41 2.98
C ASP A 141 1.85 -23.44 2.24
N VAL A 142 1.64 -23.30 0.94
CA VAL A 142 2.46 -22.48 0.04
C VAL A 142 1.60 -21.39 -0.61
N ILE A 143 2.13 -20.19 -0.70
CA ILE A 143 1.58 -19.12 -1.53
C ILE A 143 2.32 -19.11 -2.86
N ALA A 144 1.60 -19.29 -3.95
CA ALA A 144 2.10 -19.18 -5.30
C ALA A 144 1.84 -17.76 -5.86
N LYS A 145 2.91 -17.08 -6.31
CA LYS A 145 2.85 -15.70 -6.83
C LYS A 145 3.48 -15.64 -8.23
N PRO A 146 2.79 -15.17 -9.28
CA PRO A 146 3.45 -14.96 -10.56
C PRO A 146 4.55 -13.90 -10.42
N ILE A 147 5.70 -14.10 -11.08
CA ILE A 147 6.82 -13.15 -11.03
C ILE A 147 6.37 -11.78 -11.53
N ASP A 148 5.68 -11.73 -12.67
CA ASP A 148 5.23 -10.49 -13.32
C ASP A 148 3.88 -9.99 -12.79
N GLY A 149 3.32 -10.59 -11.75
CA GLY A 149 2.05 -10.22 -11.15
C GLY A 149 2.13 -8.98 -10.26
N THR A 150 1.15 -8.09 -10.37
CA THR A 150 0.99 -6.91 -9.50
C THR A 150 -0.38 -6.89 -8.84
N ARG A 151 -0.49 -6.23 -7.67
CA ARG A 151 -1.76 -6.03 -6.94
C ARG A 151 -2.50 -7.33 -6.60
N GLY A 152 -1.78 -8.39 -6.28
CA GLY A 152 -2.37 -9.67 -5.86
C GLY A 152 -2.98 -10.52 -6.99
N LYS A 153 -2.89 -10.11 -8.26
CA LYS A 153 -3.43 -10.89 -9.37
C LYS A 153 -2.65 -12.19 -9.58
N GLY A 154 -3.37 -13.30 -9.66
CA GLY A 154 -2.79 -14.62 -9.87
C GLY A 154 -2.14 -15.23 -8.63
N ILE A 155 -2.25 -14.59 -7.46
CA ILE A 155 -1.81 -15.19 -6.19
C ILE A 155 -2.85 -16.19 -5.72
N PHE A 156 -2.42 -17.37 -5.34
CA PHE A 156 -3.28 -18.36 -4.71
C PHE A 156 -2.51 -19.20 -3.70
N LYS A 157 -3.25 -19.82 -2.80
CA LYS A 157 -2.75 -20.71 -1.77
C LYS A 157 -2.79 -22.16 -2.27
N ILE A 158 -1.77 -22.93 -1.94
CA ILE A 158 -1.67 -24.37 -2.17
C ILE A 158 -1.62 -25.04 -0.81
N SER A 159 -2.57 -25.93 -0.53
CA SER A 159 -2.63 -26.67 0.72
C SER A 159 -2.67 -28.18 0.45
N SER A 160 -2.01 -28.96 1.30
CA SER A 160 -2.01 -30.42 1.21
C SER A 160 -3.40 -31.05 1.38
N SER A 161 -4.35 -30.32 1.98
CA SER A 161 -5.74 -30.75 2.13
C SER A 161 -6.55 -30.70 0.85
N GLU A 162 -6.03 -30.12 -0.22
CA GLU A 162 -6.73 -30.01 -1.50
C GLU A 162 -6.50 -31.26 -2.34
N ASP A 163 -7.59 -31.81 -2.91
CA ASP A 163 -7.52 -32.90 -3.87
C ASP A 163 -7.18 -32.34 -5.27
N LYS A 164 -5.88 -32.30 -5.58
CA LYS A 164 -5.35 -31.76 -6.83
C LYS A 164 -4.36 -32.74 -7.47
N ASP A 165 -4.28 -32.70 -8.79
CA ASP A 165 -3.14 -33.29 -9.50
C ASP A 165 -1.89 -32.42 -9.28
N TRP A 166 -1.07 -32.79 -8.29
CA TRP A 166 0.14 -32.09 -7.92
C TRP A 166 1.16 -32.02 -9.06
N LYS A 167 1.14 -32.99 -9.97
CA LYS A 167 2.07 -33.05 -11.09
C LYS A 167 1.69 -32.04 -12.16
N GLU A 168 0.42 -31.98 -12.51
CA GLU A 168 -0.12 -30.98 -13.44
C GLU A 168 0.10 -29.57 -12.91
N LEU A 169 -0.26 -29.33 -11.64
CA LEU A 169 -0.06 -28.04 -10.97
C LEU A 169 1.42 -27.61 -10.98
N TYR A 170 2.35 -28.52 -10.66
CA TYR A 170 3.77 -28.22 -10.68
C TYR A 170 4.25 -27.77 -12.06
N TYR A 171 3.89 -28.48 -13.13
CA TYR A 171 4.28 -28.10 -14.48
C TYR A 171 3.67 -26.76 -14.93
N GLN A 172 2.44 -26.47 -14.50
CA GLN A 172 1.83 -25.15 -14.71
C GLN A 172 2.62 -24.05 -14.01
N LEU A 173 2.97 -24.24 -12.73
CA LEU A 173 3.75 -23.26 -11.95
C LEU A 173 5.14 -23.01 -12.55
N VAL A 174 5.78 -24.05 -13.08
CA VAL A 174 7.06 -23.93 -13.79
C VAL A 174 6.90 -23.18 -15.11
N GLY A 175 5.86 -23.52 -15.90
CA GLY A 175 5.61 -22.88 -17.20
C GLY A 175 5.23 -21.41 -17.12
N ASP A 176 4.55 -21.02 -16.06
CA ASP A 176 4.06 -19.65 -15.83
C ASP A 176 4.99 -18.84 -14.91
N ASP A 177 6.22 -19.32 -14.64
CA ASP A 177 7.24 -18.63 -13.82
C ASP A 177 6.74 -18.18 -12.44
N TYR A 178 6.25 -19.10 -11.62
CA TYR A 178 5.78 -18.80 -10.28
C TYR A 178 6.91 -18.80 -9.23
N LEU A 179 6.84 -17.82 -8.34
CA LEU A 179 7.51 -17.79 -7.04
C LEU A 179 6.65 -18.53 -6.03
N LEU A 180 7.25 -19.43 -5.27
CA LEU A 180 6.62 -20.20 -4.19
C LEU A 180 7.19 -19.71 -2.87
N GLU A 181 6.31 -19.39 -1.92
CA GLU A 181 6.68 -18.96 -0.58
C GLU A 181 5.88 -19.74 0.46
N GLN A 182 6.53 -20.14 1.55
CA GLN A 182 5.83 -20.72 2.70
C GLN A 182 4.77 -19.74 3.21
N CYS A 183 3.58 -20.25 3.49
CA CYS A 183 2.52 -19.47 4.12
C CYS A 183 2.97 -19.06 5.53
N ILE A 184 3.00 -17.76 5.80
CA ILE A 184 3.38 -17.25 7.11
C ILE A 184 2.25 -17.52 8.07
N LEU A 185 2.56 -18.14 9.21
CA LEU A 185 1.66 -18.23 10.36
C LEU A 185 1.98 -17.05 11.26
N GLU A 186 1.05 -16.12 11.40
CA GLU A 186 1.19 -14.98 12.31
C GLU A 186 0.86 -15.36 13.76
N THR A 187 1.23 -14.48 14.70
CA THR A 187 0.85 -14.65 16.11
C THR A 187 -0.66 -14.60 16.30
N ASP A 188 -1.17 -15.34 17.31
CA ASP A 188 -2.61 -15.42 17.57
C ASP A 188 -3.25 -14.05 17.81
N GLU A 189 -2.54 -13.13 18.48
CA GLU A 189 -3.02 -11.76 18.76
C GLU A 189 -3.36 -10.97 17.50
N LEU A 190 -2.57 -11.13 16.42
CA LEU A 190 -2.84 -10.50 15.13
C LEU A 190 -3.86 -11.29 14.33
N LYS A 191 -3.76 -12.63 14.36
CA LYS A 191 -4.66 -13.51 13.63
C LYS A 191 -6.12 -13.37 14.04
N GLU A 192 -6.40 -12.99 15.30
CA GLU A 192 -7.75 -12.75 15.80
C GLU A 192 -8.49 -11.61 15.09
N PHE A 193 -7.79 -10.69 14.41
CA PHE A 193 -8.46 -9.66 13.62
C PHE A 193 -9.09 -10.22 12.36
N HIS A 194 -8.33 -10.97 11.56
CA HIS A 194 -8.86 -11.62 10.36
C HIS A 194 -8.12 -12.92 10.07
N PRO A 195 -8.65 -14.07 10.56
CA PRO A 195 -7.97 -15.37 10.42
C PRO A 195 -7.77 -15.89 9.01
N ALA A 196 -8.52 -15.36 8.01
CA ALA A 196 -8.47 -15.82 6.64
C ALA A 196 -7.31 -15.23 5.82
N SER A 197 -6.76 -14.09 6.23
CA SER A 197 -5.61 -13.46 5.59
C SER A 197 -4.54 -13.11 6.62
N LEU A 198 -3.32 -12.93 6.14
CA LEU A 198 -2.26 -12.33 6.95
C LEU A 198 -2.61 -10.86 7.23
N ASN A 199 -2.57 -10.45 8.50
CA ASN A 199 -2.74 -9.04 8.89
C ASN A 199 -1.38 -8.36 8.89
N THR A 200 -1.22 -7.32 8.07
CA THR A 200 0.10 -6.72 7.83
C THR A 200 0.25 -5.36 8.48
N ILE A 201 1.48 -5.02 8.83
CA ILE A 201 1.86 -3.70 9.32
C ILE A 201 2.67 -3.03 8.22
N ARG A 202 2.13 -1.96 7.61
CA ARG A 202 2.87 -1.09 6.71
C ARG A 202 3.67 -0.08 7.53
N VAL A 203 4.99 -0.13 7.45
CA VAL A 203 5.88 0.87 8.08
C VAL A 203 6.53 1.70 7.00
N VAL A 204 6.40 3.02 7.07
CA VAL A 204 7.02 3.94 6.11
C VAL A 204 8.27 4.54 6.72
N THR A 205 9.39 4.36 6.02
CA THR A 205 10.69 4.92 6.41
C THR A 205 11.17 5.98 5.41
N ILE A 206 11.83 7.01 5.95
CA ILE A 206 12.60 7.99 5.18
C ILE A 206 14.04 7.89 5.67
N SER A 207 14.99 7.64 4.77
CA SER A 207 16.38 7.38 5.17
C SER A 207 17.40 8.01 4.21
N CYS A 208 18.59 8.32 4.75
CA CYS A 208 19.75 8.78 4.00
C CYS A 208 21.04 8.46 4.78
N GLY A 209 21.87 7.59 4.23
CA GLY A 209 23.02 7.08 4.96
C GLY A 209 22.59 6.37 6.24
N ASP A 210 23.17 6.77 7.38
CA ASP A 210 22.85 6.19 8.69
C ASP A 210 21.58 6.78 9.34
N HIS A 211 21.07 7.88 8.81
CA HIS A 211 19.83 8.49 9.28
C HIS A 211 18.62 7.75 8.70
N CYS A 212 17.74 7.31 9.58
CA CYS A 212 16.50 6.65 9.18
C CYS A 212 15.38 6.94 10.19
N GLU A 213 14.30 7.54 9.71
CA GLU A 213 13.13 7.84 10.52
C GLU A 213 11.92 7.01 10.06
N VAL A 214 11.13 6.53 11.02
CA VAL A 214 9.80 5.99 10.76
C VAL A 214 8.84 7.17 10.68
N PHE A 215 8.40 7.47 9.47
CA PHE A 215 7.48 8.59 9.23
C PHE A 215 6.07 8.27 9.69
N GLY A 216 5.63 7.03 9.47
CA GLY A 216 4.30 6.57 9.80
C GLY A 216 4.13 5.07 9.67
N ALA A 217 3.03 4.56 10.22
CA ALA A 217 2.69 3.15 10.12
C ALA A 217 1.18 2.91 10.11
N LEU A 218 0.77 1.82 9.46
CA LEU A 218 -0.62 1.41 9.31
C LEU A 218 -0.74 -0.08 9.67
N PHE A 219 -1.78 -0.44 10.41
CA PHE A 219 -2.21 -1.82 10.55
C PHE A 219 -3.28 -2.13 9.50
N ARG A 220 -3.05 -3.13 8.68
CA ARG A 220 -3.91 -3.52 7.55
C ARG A 220 -4.53 -4.88 7.84
N MET A 221 -5.84 -4.97 7.66
CA MET A 221 -6.64 -6.15 7.98
C MET A 221 -7.55 -6.47 6.80
N GLY A 222 -7.66 -7.76 6.48
CA GLY A 222 -8.66 -8.25 5.52
C GLY A 222 -10.08 -8.11 6.08
N THR A 223 -11.09 -8.29 5.22
CA THR A 223 -12.50 -8.36 5.60
C THR A 223 -13.25 -9.32 4.69
N HIS A 224 -14.45 -9.72 5.09
CA HIS A 224 -15.36 -10.55 4.30
C HIS A 224 -14.75 -11.89 3.83
N GLY A 225 -13.90 -12.50 4.67
CA GLY A 225 -13.24 -13.76 4.33
C GLY A 225 -12.20 -13.68 3.21
N SER A 226 -11.77 -12.46 2.83
CA SER A 226 -10.71 -12.25 1.84
C SER A 226 -9.40 -12.89 2.29
N ILE A 227 -8.67 -13.53 1.39
CA ILE A 227 -7.32 -14.03 1.64
C ILE A 227 -6.25 -12.95 1.51
N ILE A 228 -6.64 -11.71 1.22
CA ILE A 228 -5.76 -10.54 1.01
C ILE A 228 -6.23 -9.40 1.88
N ASP A 229 -5.31 -8.73 2.57
CA ASP A 229 -5.54 -7.57 3.44
C ASP A 229 -5.56 -6.21 2.70
N ASN A 230 -5.47 -6.23 1.37
CA ASN A 230 -5.35 -5.02 0.58
C ASN A 230 -6.67 -4.22 0.56
N THR A 231 -6.59 -2.92 0.78
CA THR A 231 -7.72 -1.97 0.73
C THR A 231 -8.48 -2.01 -0.61
N HIS A 232 -7.77 -2.26 -1.73
CA HIS A 232 -8.42 -2.44 -3.03
C HIS A 232 -9.24 -3.73 -3.14
N ALA A 233 -9.00 -4.70 -2.25
CA ALA A 233 -9.78 -5.93 -2.13
C ALA A 233 -10.87 -5.84 -1.05
N GLY A 234 -11.10 -4.64 -0.50
CA GLY A 234 -12.09 -4.40 0.55
C GLY A 234 -11.54 -4.43 1.97
N GLY A 235 -10.22 -4.57 2.16
CA GLY A 235 -9.58 -4.51 3.47
C GLY A 235 -9.70 -3.13 4.14
N ILE A 236 -9.50 -3.11 5.45
CA ILE A 236 -9.48 -1.91 6.28
C ILE A 236 -8.09 -1.66 6.83
N PHE A 237 -7.80 -0.41 7.17
CA PHE A 237 -6.52 -0.05 7.76
C PHE A 237 -6.67 1.01 8.85
N ALA A 238 -5.79 0.95 9.86
CA ALA A 238 -5.76 1.87 10.97
C ALA A 238 -4.36 2.48 11.14
N PRO A 239 -4.24 3.81 11.39
CA PRO A 239 -2.97 4.42 11.68
C PRO A 239 -2.44 3.96 13.03
N ILE A 240 -1.13 3.69 13.09
CA ILE A 240 -0.41 3.33 14.31
C ILE A 240 0.36 4.57 14.77
N ASN A 241 0.29 4.89 16.03
CA ASN A 241 1.16 5.87 16.65
C ASN A 241 2.60 5.34 16.64
N VAL A 242 3.48 6.01 15.89
CA VAL A 242 4.85 5.52 15.66
C VAL A 242 5.72 5.52 16.91
N GLU A 243 5.39 6.32 17.93
CA GLU A 243 6.14 6.39 19.18
C GLU A 243 5.73 5.27 20.15
N THR A 244 4.45 4.90 20.18
CA THR A 244 3.89 3.98 21.17
C THR A 244 3.52 2.62 20.63
N GLY A 245 3.32 2.48 19.31
CA GLY A 245 2.76 1.28 18.69
C GLY A 245 1.25 1.08 18.91
N ILE A 246 0.56 2.08 19.47
CA ILE A 246 -0.88 2.00 19.76
C ILE A 246 -1.69 2.51 18.59
N ILE A 247 -2.81 1.88 18.31
CA ILE A 247 -3.80 2.34 17.34
C ILE A 247 -4.73 3.33 18.03
N ASP A 248 -4.49 4.62 17.84
CA ASP A 248 -5.24 5.69 18.52
C ASP A 248 -6.56 6.06 17.80
N PHE A 249 -6.72 5.66 16.54
CA PHE A 249 -7.86 5.98 15.70
C PHE A 249 -8.58 4.74 15.20
N PRO A 250 -9.89 4.83 14.87
CA PRO A 250 -10.58 3.76 14.18
C PRO A 250 -9.92 3.42 12.85
N ALA A 251 -10.06 2.17 12.39
CA ALA A 251 -9.73 1.82 11.02
C ALA A 251 -10.71 2.46 10.04
N ILE A 252 -10.27 2.61 8.79
CA ILE A 252 -11.12 3.03 7.68
C ILE A 252 -11.00 2.04 6.51
N ASP A 253 -12.05 1.99 5.69
CA ASP A 253 -12.02 1.35 4.38
C ASP A 253 -11.73 2.36 3.26
N GLY A 254 -11.68 1.88 2.02
CA GLY A 254 -11.49 2.74 0.83
C GLY A 254 -12.63 3.74 0.55
N ARG A 255 -13.71 3.70 1.33
CA ARG A 255 -14.86 4.64 1.25
C ARG A 255 -14.96 5.56 2.46
N ASN A 256 -13.96 5.54 3.35
CA ASN A 256 -13.93 6.27 4.62
C ASN A 256 -15.05 5.90 5.62
N ASN A 257 -15.51 4.66 5.59
CA ASN A 257 -16.30 4.15 6.72
C ASN A 257 -15.35 3.85 7.88
N TYR A 258 -15.75 4.21 9.10
CA TYR A 258 -14.94 4.06 10.31
C TYR A 258 -15.29 2.81 11.10
N TYR A 259 -14.26 2.10 11.58
CA TYR A 259 -14.37 0.83 12.30
C TYR A 259 -13.55 0.89 13.60
N SER A 260 -14.19 1.03 14.74
CA SER A 260 -13.54 0.92 16.06
C SER A 260 -13.27 -0.55 16.43
N VAL A 261 -14.09 -1.46 15.88
CA VAL A 261 -13.97 -2.91 15.98
C VAL A 261 -13.93 -3.52 14.59
N HIS A 262 -13.28 -4.66 14.46
CA HIS A 262 -13.21 -5.36 13.17
C HIS A 262 -14.61 -5.86 12.75
N PRO A 263 -15.07 -5.60 11.52
CA PRO A 263 -16.45 -5.87 11.12
C PRO A 263 -16.84 -7.34 11.15
N ASP A 264 -15.91 -8.27 10.87
CA ASP A 264 -16.22 -9.69 10.81
C ASP A 264 -16.06 -10.38 12.16
N THR A 265 -15.05 -10.00 12.96
CA THR A 265 -14.68 -10.69 14.20
C THR A 265 -15.09 -9.97 15.47
N GLY A 266 -15.43 -8.69 15.40
CA GLY A 266 -15.72 -7.85 16.58
C GLY A 266 -14.49 -7.51 17.41
N LYS A 267 -13.27 -7.89 16.98
CA LYS A 267 -12.02 -7.58 17.69
C LYS A 267 -11.83 -6.06 17.77
N GLN A 268 -11.49 -5.59 18.98
CA GLN A 268 -11.24 -4.16 19.23
C GLN A 268 -9.99 -3.69 18.48
N ILE A 269 -10.14 -2.68 17.60
CA ILE A 269 -9.05 -2.08 16.81
C ILE A 269 -8.47 -0.89 17.55
N LYS A 270 -9.31 0.11 17.83
CA LYS A 270 -8.85 1.31 18.54
C LYS A 270 -8.41 0.96 19.95
N GLY A 271 -7.20 1.38 20.31
CA GLY A 271 -6.57 1.06 21.59
C GLY A 271 -5.72 -0.22 21.56
N PHE A 272 -5.70 -0.95 20.44
CA PHE A 272 -4.84 -2.12 20.32
C PHE A 272 -3.37 -1.69 20.25
N CYS A 273 -2.53 -2.33 21.05
CA CYS A 273 -1.09 -2.15 21.03
C CYS A 273 -0.45 -3.21 20.13
N ILE A 274 0.23 -2.79 19.08
CA ILE A 274 0.94 -3.71 18.17
C ILE A 274 2.03 -4.43 18.95
N PRO A 275 1.99 -5.77 19.03
CA PRO A 275 3.01 -6.51 19.76
C PRO A 275 4.38 -6.30 19.14
N LYS A 276 5.41 -6.25 20.00
CA LYS A 276 6.83 -6.08 19.58
C LYS A 276 7.09 -4.87 18.69
N TRP A 277 6.36 -3.77 18.88
CA TRP A 277 6.45 -2.58 18.06
C TRP A 277 7.89 -2.05 17.91
N GLU A 278 8.64 -1.97 19.00
CA GLU A 278 10.05 -1.52 18.96
C GLU A 278 10.90 -2.40 18.03
N LYS A 279 10.69 -3.72 18.05
CA LYS A 279 11.42 -4.64 17.18
C LYS A 279 11.03 -4.45 15.70
N ILE A 280 9.76 -4.16 15.41
CA ILE A 280 9.30 -3.82 14.06
C ILE A 280 10.02 -2.57 13.57
N VAL A 281 10.05 -1.51 14.37
CA VAL A 281 10.74 -0.25 14.04
C VAL A 281 12.22 -0.49 13.75
N VAL A 282 12.92 -1.22 14.63
CA VAL A 282 14.35 -1.55 14.45
C VAL A 282 14.57 -2.32 13.16
N THR A 283 13.78 -3.38 12.92
CA THR A 283 13.87 -4.21 11.70
C THR A 283 13.68 -3.39 10.43
N CYS A 284 12.68 -2.51 10.38
CA CYS A 284 12.44 -1.66 9.21
C CYS A 284 13.54 -0.62 8.99
N LYS A 285 14.10 -0.05 10.07
CA LYS A 285 15.25 0.86 9.99
C LYS A 285 16.50 0.14 9.48
N GLU A 286 16.77 -1.08 9.94
CA GLU A 286 17.88 -1.91 9.48
C GLU A 286 17.70 -2.30 8.00
N ALA A 287 16.50 -2.74 7.61
CA ALA A 287 16.18 -3.03 6.21
C ALA A 287 16.41 -1.82 5.30
N SER A 288 16.07 -0.61 5.76
CA SER A 288 16.30 0.63 5.00
C SER A 288 17.77 0.97 4.79
N ARG A 289 18.70 0.33 5.52
CA ARG A 289 20.16 0.50 5.39
C ARG A 289 20.84 -0.65 4.67
N THR A 290 20.11 -1.72 4.36
CA THR A 290 20.68 -2.95 3.75
C THR A 290 21.30 -2.68 2.39
N ILE A 291 20.68 -1.83 1.57
CA ILE A 291 21.23 -1.40 0.29
C ILE A 291 21.31 0.13 0.23
N PRO A 292 22.33 0.70 -0.45
CA PRO A 292 22.50 2.15 -0.51
C PRO A 292 21.32 2.86 -1.17
N ASN A 293 20.98 4.04 -0.63
CA ASN A 293 20.02 4.97 -1.23
C ASN A 293 18.56 4.47 -1.25
N ILE A 294 18.15 3.67 -0.26
CA ILE A 294 16.73 3.47 0.04
C ILE A 294 16.23 4.74 0.74
N TYR A 295 15.93 5.78 -0.04
CA TYR A 295 15.47 7.04 0.54
C TYR A 295 14.05 6.97 1.09
N PHE A 296 13.21 6.18 0.45
CA PHE A 296 11.83 5.96 0.85
C PHE A 296 11.52 4.47 0.75
N ALA A 297 10.91 3.93 1.77
CA ALA A 297 10.39 2.57 1.72
C ALA A 297 9.10 2.43 2.53
N GLY A 298 8.16 1.67 1.99
CA GLY A 298 7.01 1.14 2.72
C GLY A 298 7.24 -0.36 2.89
N TRP A 299 7.51 -0.77 4.13
CA TRP A 299 7.75 -2.17 4.49
C TRP A 299 6.44 -2.81 4.92
N ASP A 300 6.04 -3.87 4.25
CA ASP A 300 4.94 -4.72 4.72
C ASP A 300 5.54 -5.82 5.59
N VAL A 301 5.22 -5.79 6.85
CA VAL A 301 5.75 -6.72 7.85
C VAL A 301 4.63 -7.41 8.61
N CYS A 302 4.94 -8.57 9.17
CA CYS A 302 4.12 -9.23 10.17
C CYS A 302 4.99 -9.79 11.30
N ILE A 303 4.36 -10.32 12.34
CA ILE A 303 5.03 -11.08 13.38
C ILE A 303 4.63 -12.54 13.19
N ASN A 304 5.60 -13.39 12.84
CA ASN A 304 5.34 -14.81 12.66
C ASN A 304 5.10 -15.53 14.00
N SER A 305 4.59 -16.75 13.96
CA SER A 305 4.26 -17.57 15.13
C SER A 305 5.47 -17.83 16.06
N ASN A 306 6.70 -17.71 15.55
CA ASN A 306 7.92 -17.77 16.35
C ASN A 306 8.25 -16.42 17.02
N GLY A 307 7.43 -15.41 16.80
CA GLY A 307 7.63 -14.07 17.32
C GLY A 307 8.77 -13.28 16.65
N GLN A 308 9.14 -13.64 15.42
CA GLN A 308 10.08 -12.90 14.60
C GLN A 308 9.33 -11.89 13.74
N VAL A 309 9.96 -10.73 13.51
CA VAL A 309 9.45 -9.76 12.53
C VAL A 309 9.84 -10.25 11.16
N GLU A 310 8.85 -10.47 10.32
CA GLU A 310 8.98 -10.99 8.96
C GLU A 310 8.68 -9.88 7.94
N ILE A 311 9.61 -9.55 7.05
CA ILE A 311 9.32 -8.66 5.94
C ILE A 311 8.69 -9.46 4.81
N ILE A 312 7.51 -9.04 4.38
CA ILE A 312 6.73 -9.69 3.33
C ILE A 312 7.10 -9.11 1.98
N GLU A 313 7.05 -7.79 1.88
CA GLU A 313 7.40 -7.04 0.68
C GLU A 313 7.82 -5.60 1.02
N GLY A 314 8.37 -4.90 0.04
CA GLY A 314 8.71 -3.49 0.13
C GLY A 314 8.17 -2.69 -1.03
N ASN A 315 7.86 -1.43 -0.79
CA ASN A 315 7.45 -0.46 -1.80
C ASN A 315 8.39 0.76 -1.75
N HIS A 316 9.06 1.07 -2.87
CA HIS A 316 10.00 2.19 -2.98
C HIS A 316 9.32 3.58 -3.06
N ALA A 317 8.02 3.61 -3.30
CA ALA A 317 7.20 4.81 -3.36
C ALA A 317 5.89 4.54 -2.62
N PRO A 318 5.93 4.43 -1.28
CA PRO A 318 4.78 4.05 -0.48
C PRO A 318 3.67 5.10 -0.55
N ASP A 319 2.45 4.64 -0.72
CA ASP A 319 1.26 5.48 -0.65
C ASP A 319 0.87 5.66 0.83
N PHE A 320 1.51 6.60 1.49
CA PHE A 320 1.27 6.87 2.91
C PHE A 320 0.53 8.16 3.20
N ASP A 321 0.45 9.06 2.24
CA ASP A 321 -0.30 10.30 2.34
C ASP A 321 -1.79 10.04 2.54
N GLY A 322 -2.40 9.20 1.70
CA GLY A 322 -3.78 8.76 1.85
C GLY A 322 -4.03 7.93 3.10
N GLY A 323 -3.10 7.02 3.41
CA GLY A 323 -3.19 6.16 4.58
C GLY A 323 -3.01 6.85 5.92
N MET A 324 -2.30 8.00 5.94
CA MET A 324 -2.08 8.79 7.15
C MET A 324 -3.09 9.92 7.30
N GLN A 325 -3.28 10.69 6.23
CA GLN A 325 -4.11 11.89 6.27
C GLN A 325 -5.60 11.55 6.28
N ALA A 326 -6.01 10.51 5.55
CA ALA A 326 -7.41 10.15 5.41
C ALA A 326 -8.08 9.74 6.74
N PRO A 327 -7.52 8.81 7.56
CA PRO A 327 -8.12 8.46 8.84
C PRO A 327 -8.10 9.62 9.84
N LEU A 328 -7.02 10.39 9.86
CA LEU A 328 -6.83 11.47 10.82
C LEU A 328 -7.58 12.75 10.45
N LYS A 329 -8.00 12.88 9.19
CA LYS A 329 -8.51 14.14 8.61
C LYS A 329 -7.58 15.32 8.90
N LYS A 330 -6.28 15.06 8.84
CA LYS A 330 -5.23 16.03 9.16
C LYS A 330 -4.09 15.92 8.17
N GLY A 331 -3.67 17.06 7.61
CA GLY A 331 -2.55 17.12 6.71
C GLY A 331 -1.21 16.78 7.40
N VAL A 332 -0.28 16.22 6.62
CA VAL A 332 1.07 15.86 7.08
C VAL A 332 2.18 16.53 6.26
N LYS A 333 1.84 17.49 5.42
CA LYS A 333 2.77 18.14 4.48
C LYS A 333 3.98 18.77 5.19
N ARG A 334 3.75 19.50 6.27
CA ARG A 334 4.85 20.10 7.06
C ARG A 334 5.70 19.04 7.75
N LYS A 335 5.06 17.99 8.30
CA LYS A 335 5.79 16.89 8.93
C LYS A 335 6.71 16.20 7.91
N ILE A 336 6.20 15.90 6.71
CA ILE A 336 6.99 15.28 5.62
C ILE A 336 8.14 16.19 5.18
N GLN A 337 7.87 17.48 5.02
CA GLN A 337 8.88 18.47 4.67
C GLN A 337 10.03 18.46 5.70
N GLN A 338 9.67 18.59 6.97
CA GLN A 338 10.66 18.64 8.04
C GLN A 338 11.46 17.33 8.12
N THR A 339 10.79 16.17 8.09
CA THR A 339 11.47 14.88 8.12
C THR A 339 12.46 14.72 6.96
N ILE A 340 12.10 15.12 5.74
CA ILE A 340 12.99 15.03 4.58
C ILE A 340 14.18 16.01 4.74
N ILE A 341 13.94 17.20 5.28
CA ILE A 341 15.02 18.15 5.57
C ILE A 341 15.98 17.57 6.60
N ASP A 342 15.47 17.05 7.71
CA ASP A 342 16.27 16.51 8.81
C ASP A 342 17.10 15.30 8.40
N VAL A 343 16.50 14.40 7.61
CA VAL A 343 17.15 13.15 7.16
C VAL A 343 18.06 13.37 5.96
N MET A 344 17.68 14.20 5.00
CA MET A 344 18.33 14.30 3.68
C MET A 344 18.98 15.67 3.42
N GLY A 345 18.73 16.69 4.25
CA GLY A 345 19.16 18.05 4.01
C GLY A 345 18.53 18.73 2.77
N LYS A 346 17.40 18.21 2.30
CA LYS A 346 16.73 18.68 1.06
C LYS A 346 15.30 19.11 1.35
N ASP A 347 14.92 20.31 0.88
CA ASP A 347 13.53 20.78 0.98
C ASP A 347 12.67 20.23 -0.17
N PRO A 348 11.75 19.28 0.09
CA PRO A 348 10.95 18.66 -0.94
C PRO A 348 9.93 19.63 -1.56
N LEU A 349 9.49 20.66 -0.83
CA LEU A 349 8.51 21.63 -1.36
C LEU A 349 9.11 22.50 -2.45
N LYS A 350 10.42 22.79 -2.39
CA LYS A 350 11.12 23.47 -3.50
C LYS A 350 11.12 22.62 -4.77
N LEU A 351 11.13 21.29 -4.65
CA LEU A 351 11.05 20.38 -5.81
C LEU A 351 9.67 20.38 -6.46
N ILE A 352 8.62 20.54 -5.65
CA ILE A 352 7.22 20.61 -6.11
C ILE A 352 6.95 21.96 -6.80
N SER A 353 7.45 23.07 -6.24
CA SER A 353 7.21 24.43 -6.74
C SER A 353 7.79 24.70 -8.13
N ILE A 354 8.84 23.98 -8.53
CA ILE A 354 9.50 24.12 -9.85
C ILE A 354 8.62 23.58 -10.99
N TRP A 355 7.57 22.81 -10.68
CA TRP A 355 6.60 22.33 -11.66
C TRP A 355 5.54 23.41 -11.96
N LYS A 356 5.96 24.51 -12.54
CA LYS A 356 5.05 25.38 -13.30
C LYS A 356 4.87 24.76 -14.69
N TYR A 357 3.61 24.65 -15.13
CA TYR A 357 3.19 24.18 -16.45
C TYR A 357 3.97 24.82 -17.59
#